data_b33f87d392c56f5ab89c0b9bd9ec7ca6
#
_entry.id   b33f87d392c56f5ab89c0b9bd9ec7ca6
#
_cell.length_a   1.000
_cell.length_b   1.000
_cell.length_c   1.000
_cell.angle_alpha   90.00
_cell.angle_beta   90.00
_cell.angle_gamma   90.00
#
_symmetry.space_group_name_H-M   'P 1'
#
loop_
_entity.id
_entity.type
_entity.pdbx_description
1 polymer ?
#
loop_
_entity_poly.entity_id
_entity_poly.type
_entity_poly.pdbx_seq_one_letter_code
_entity_poly.pdbx_strand_id
1 'polypeptide(L)'
;MPRIQSEEKMKRSGVDRDMTFDSFCLDFDWQQEMSAKATEYALGGYLSGQWFFAGGQVGCGKTHICTAIINELLKNNLGCRYMMWRDEAVQLKALVNDFAEYHERVSQWIKAPILYIDDLFKTQNGKQPTQADVNLAFQIINARYQDKKYCTIISCEYTTAELMEIDEAVGSRIYERSKAYRVEIEKDMKKNYRVILG
;
A
#
# COMPACT_ATOMS: atom_id res chain seq x y z
N MET A 1 -3.00 20.32 22.42
CA MET A 1 -2.24 19.05 22.50
C MET A 1 -2.49 18.05 21.36
N PRO A 2 -3.55 18.07 20.54
CA PRO A 2 -3.70 17.09 19.43
C PRO A 2 -2.63 17.20 18.32
N ARG A 3 -2.13 18.42 18.05
CA ARG A 3 -1.18 18.67 16.94
C ARG A 3 0.19 18.01 17.13
N ILE A 4 0.76 18.05 18.35
CA ILE A 4 2.10 17.50 18.64
C ILE A 4 2.10 15.96 18.54
N GLN A 5 1.03 15.30 19.01
CA GLN A 5 0.92 13.83 18.90
C GLN A 5 0.76 13.36 17.43
N SER A 6 0.08 14.16 16.61
CA SER A 6 -0.08 13.90 15.18
C SER A 6 1.27 14.00 14.45
N GLU A 7 2.06 15.05 14.73
CA GLU A 7 3.38 15.24 14.10
C GLU A 7 4.40 14.18 14.48
N GLU A 8 4.41 13.72 15.73
CA GLU A 8 5.27 12.60 16.14
C GLU A 8 4.88 11.26 15.48
N LYS A 9 3.57 11.00 15.35
CA LYS A 9 3.08 9.82 14.64
C LYS A 9 3.44 9.85 13.17
N MET A 10 3.33 11.01 12.52
CA MET A 10 3.72 11.21 11.13
C MET A 10 5.22 11.01 10.93
N LYS A 11 6.07 11.53 11.82
CA LYS A 11 7.53 11.29 11.78
C LYS A 11 7.90 9.82 11.90
N ARG A 12 7.17 9.07 12.75
CA ARG A 12 7.39 7.63 12.96
C ARG A 12 6.85 6.76 11.85
N SER A 13 5.93 7.26 11.03
CA SER A 13 5.34 6.50 9.92
C SER A 13 6.30 6.34 8.74
N GLY A 14 7.30 7.22 8.58
CA GLY A 14 8.18 7.24 7.42
C GLY A 14 7.53 7.75 6.12
N VAL A 15 6.33 8.32 6.22
CA VAL A 15 5.53 8.78 5.06
C VAL A 15 5.92 10.20 4.68
N ASP A 16 6.05 10.47 3.37
CA ASP A 16 6.30 11.80 2.83
C ASP A 16 5.08 12.72 3.06
N ARG A 17 5.32 13.87 3.71
CA ARG A 17 4.26 14.81 4.11
C ARG A 17 3.75 15.69 2.99
N ASP A 18 4.55 15.87 1.95
CA ASP A 18 4.23 16.72 0.83
C ASP A 18 3.30 16.02 -0.18
N MET A 19 3.20 14.69 -0.08
CA MET A 19 2.26 13.90 -0.86
C MET A 19 0.86 13.96 -0.24
N THR A 20 0.09 14.96 -0.63
CA THR A 20 -1.29 15.21 -0.18
C THR A 20 -2.28 15.10 -1.34
N PHE A 21 -3.58 15.10 -1.04
CA PHE A 21 -4.62 15.20 -2.08
C PHE A 21 -4.51 16.51 -2.85
N ASP A 22 -4.17 17.61 -2.18
CA ASP A 22 -4.06 18.93 -2.82
C ASP A 22 -2.84 19.04 -3.77
N SER A 23 -1.78 18.28 -3.49
CA SER A 23 -0.58 18.24 -4.35
C SER A 23 -0.64 17.16 -5.44
N PHE A 24 -1.72 16.38 -5.50
CA PHE A 24 -1.91 15.37 -6.54
C PHE A 24 -2.45 16.00 -7.81
N CYS A 25 -1.79 15.75 -8.97
CA CYS A 25 -2.24 16.25 -10.26
C CYS A 25 -3.54 15.59 -10.71
N LEU A 26 -4.46 16.37 -11.28
CA LEU A 26 -5.78 15.95 -11.75
C LEU A 26 -5.99 16.25 -13.24
N ASP A 27 -4.91 16.22 -14.02
CA ASP A 27 -4.91 16.61 -15.45
C ASP A 27 -5.65 15.61 -16.36
N PHE A 28 -5.78 14.35 -15.90
CA PHE A 28 -6.39 13.26 -16.65
C PHE A 28 -7.53 12.59 -15.88
N ASP A 29 -8.51 12.07 -16.61
CA ASP A 29 -9.70 11.40 -16.03
C ASP A 29 -9.34 10.28 -15.07
N TRP A 30 -8.32 9.47 -15.39
CA TRP A 30 -7.86 8.39 -14.51
C TRP A 30 -7.25 8.89 -13.19
N GLN A 31 -6.64 10.08 -13.19
CA GLN A 31 -6.15 10.70 -11.95
C GLN A 31 -7.31 11.21 -11.10
N GLN A 32 -8.32 11.79 -11.73
CA GLN A 32 -9.54 12.27 -11.07
C GLN A 32 -10.28 11.09 -10.43
N GLU A 33 -10.45 9.98 -11.15
CA GLU A 33 -11.07 8.75 -10.61
C GLU A 33 -10.27 8.19 -9.43
N MET A 34 -8.94 8.09 -9.57
CA MET A 34 -8.05 7.61 -8.50
C MET A 34 -8.16 8.50 -7.26
N SER A 35 -8.14 9.82 -7.43
CA SER A 35 -8.25 10.78 -6.34
C SER A 35 -9.62 10.73 -5.67
N ALA A 36 -10.70 10.61 -6.44
CA ALA A 36 -12.05 10.51 -5.90
C ALA A 36 -12.23 9.28 -5.00
N LYS A 37 -11.83 8.09 -5.49
CA LYS A 37 -11.88 6.84 -4.70
C LYS A 37 -10.99 6.89 -3.45
N ALA A 38 -9.81 7.48 -3.57
CA ALA A 38 -8.89 7.61 -2.46
C ALA A 38 -9.42 8.57 -1.38
N THR A 39 -10.03 9.69 -1.80
CA THR A 39 -10.66 10.64 -0.89
C THR A 39 -11.85 10.01 -0.16
N GLU A 40 -12.74 9.31 -0.87
CA GLU A 40 -13.85 8.58 -0.27
C GLU A 40 -13.36 7.54 0.76
N TYR A 41 -12.29 6.80 0.42
CA TYR A 41 -11.68 5.86 1.33
C TYR A 41 -11.14 6.53 2.60
N ALA A 42 -10.42 7.63 2.46
CA ALA A 42 -9.85 8.37 3.58
C ALA A 42 -10.91 9.02 4.48
N LEU A 43 -12.05 9.44 3.92
CA LEU A 43 -13.15 10.08 4.67
C LEU A 43 -14.03 9.09 5.46
N GLY A 44 -13.95 7.80 5.20
CA GLY A 44 -14.74 6.82 5.94
C GLY A 44 -14.68 5.38 5.41
N GLY A 45 -14.27 5.19 4.16
CA GLY A 45 -14.18 3.88 3.54
C GLY A 45 -13.30 2.89 4.29
N TYR A 46 -12.23 3.39 4.94
CA TYR A 46 -11.33 2.58 5.77
C TYR A 46 -12.03 1.88 6.95
N LEU A 47 -13.18 2.39 7.41
CA LEU A 47 -13.99 1.79 8.48
C LEU A 47 -14.84 0.61 7.99
N SER A 48 -15.03 0.45 6.70
CA SER A 48 -15.87 -0.60 6.09
C SER A 48 -15.25 -2.00 6.17
N GLY A 49 -14.00 -2.09 6.57
CA GLY A 49 -13.21 -3.32 6.49
C GLY A 49 -12.71 -3.61 5.09
N GLN A 50 -12.95 -2.74 4.11
CA GLN A 50 -12.35 -2.80 2.78
C GLN A 50 -10.91 -2.27 2.79
N TRP A 51 -10.13 -2.67 1.80
CA TRP A 51 -8.77 -2.18 1.58
C TRP A 51 -8.73 -1.20 0.41
N PHE A 52 -7.72 -0.35 0.39
CA PHE A 52 -7.41 0.46 -0.79
C PHE A 52 -6.30 -0.21 -1.59
N PHE A 53 -6.51 -0.37 -2.88
CA PHE A 53 -5.52 -0.94 -3.80
C PHE A 53 -5.34 -0.04 -5.01
N ALA A 54 -4.08 0.33 -5.28
CA ALA A 54 -3.69 1.05 -6.49
C ALA A 54 -2.66 0.21 -7.26
N GLY A 55 -3.06 -0.34 -8.42
CA GLY A 55 -2.24 -1.25 -9.22
C GLY A 55 -1.96 -0.78 -10.64
N GLY A 56 -0.99 -1.43 -11.30
CA GLY A 56 -0.69 -1.26 -12.72
C GLY A 56 0.39 -0.23 -13.05
N GLN A 57 0.18 0.63 -14.04
CA GLN A 57 1.16 1.50 -14.70
C GLN A 57 2.18 2.16 -13.75
N VAL A 58 3.46 2.05 -14.08
CA VAL A 58 4.55 2.74 -13.36
C VAL A 58 4.48 4.24 -13.61
N GLY A 59 4.77 5.04 -12.55
CA GLY A 59 4.83 6.50 -12.68
C GLY A 59 3.47 7.20 -12.76
N CYS A 60 2.35 6.50 -12.55
CA CYS A 60 1.01 7.08 -12.59
C CYS A 60 0.53 7.69 -11.25
N GLY A 61 1.39 7.82 -10.24
CA GLY A 61 1.05 8.50 -8.99
C GLY A 61 0.49 7.60 -7.88
N LYS A 62 0.57 6.26 -7.99
CA LYS A 62 0.06 5.31 -6.96
C LYS A 62 0.62 5.58 -5.57
N THR A 63 1.94 5.70 -5.45
CA THR A 63 2.60 6.01 -4.17
C THR A 63 2.12 7.34 -3.61
N HIS A 64 1.98 8.38 -4.46
CA HIS A 64 1.48 9.68 -4.04
C HIS A 64 0.08 9.57 -3.43
N ILE A 65 -0.86 8.96 -4.16
CA ILE A 65 -2.25 8.90 -3.71
C ILE A 65 -2.43 8.03 -2.46
N CYS A 66 -1.72 6.88 -2.38
CA CYS A 66 -1.73 6.05 -1.18
C CYS A 66 -1.14 6.79 0.02
N THR A 67 -0.08 7.57 -0.19
CA THR A 67 0.52 8.41 0.83
C THR A 67 -0.42 9.54 1.27
N ALA A 68 -1.16 10.15 0.33
CA ALA A 68 -2.18 11.15 0.65
C ALA A 68 -3.28 10.59 1.56
N ILE A 69 -3.75 9.35 1.31
CA ILE A 69 -4.69 8.67 2.22
C ILE A 69 -4.09 8.57 3.62
N ILE A 70 -2.84 8.09 3.74
CA ILE A 70 -2.17 7.93 5.03
C ILE A 70 -2.05 9.28 5.75
N ASN A 71 -1.64 10.32 5.05
CA ASN A 71 -1.51 11.66 5.62
C ASN A 71 -2.83 12.15 6.19
N GLU A 72 -3.96 11.89 5.51
CA GLU A 72 -5.28 12.26 5.99
C GLU A 72 -5.69 11.44 7.23
N LEU A 73 -5.45 10.12 7.23
CA LEU A 73 -5.75 9.26 8.37
C LEU A 73 -4.90 9.59 9.60
N LEU A 74 -3.64 9.98 9.41
CA LEU A 74 -2.75 10.43 10.50
C LEU A 74 -3.22 11.75 11.14
N LYS A 75 -3.83 12.67 10.39
CA LYS A 75 -4.45 13.88 10.95
C LYS A 75 -5.55 13.53 11.96
N ASN A 76 -6.25 12.40 11.75
CA ASN A 76 -7.28 11.88 12.65
C ASN A 76 -6.72 11.04 13.81
N ASN A 77 -5.42 11.14 14.11
CA ASN A 77 -4.74 10.41 15.18
C ASN A 77 -4.72 8.86 15.05
N LEU A 78 -4.96 8.34 13.88
CA LEU A 78 -4.89 6.91 13.63
C LEU A 78 -3.43 6.45 13.52
N GLY A 79 -3.11 5.31 14.15
CA GLY A 79 -1.78 4.72 14.09
C GLY A 79 -1.55 4.05 12.74
N CYS A 80 -0.53 4.49 12.00
CA CYS A 80 -0.16 3.95 10.70
C CYS A 80 1.26 3.39 10.72
N ARG A 81 1.50 2.32 9.95
CA ARG A 81 2.82 1.84 9.57
C ARG A 81 2.96 1.86 8.06
N TYR A 82 4.10 2.37 7.59
CA TYR A 82 4.50 2.37 6.20
C TYR A 82 5.55 1.28 5.98
N MET A 83 5.27 0.37 5.06
CA MET A 83 6.13 -0.73 4.66
C MET A 83 6.59 -0.52 3.23
N MET A 84 7.82 -0.04 3.03
CA MET A 84 8.45 -0.07 1.73
C MET A 84 8.84 -1.53 1.44
N TRP A 85 8.02 -2.20 0.63
CA TRP A 85 8.14 -3.65 0.40
C TRP A 85 9.55 -4.08 0.01
N ARG A 86 10.13 -3.36 -0.96
CA ARG A 86 11.44 -3.70 -1.51
C ARG A 86 12.53 -3.82 -0.46
N ASP A 87 12.54 -2.94 0.53
CA ASP A 87 13.58 -2.88 1.55
C ASP A 87 13.25 -3.78 2.74
N GLU A 88 11.99 -3.73 3.20
CA GLU A 88 11.55 -4.52 4.35
C GLU A 88 11.54 -6.03 4.06
N ALA A 89 11.14 -6.45 2.85
CA ALA A 89 11.14 -7.85 2.48
C ALA A 89 12.55 -8.45 2.48
N VAL A 90 13.57 -7.67 2.09
CA VAL A 90 14.98 -8.11 2.15
C VAL A 90 15.41 -8.31 3.61
N GLN A 91 15.11 -7.35 4.49
CA GLN A 91 15.46 -7.43 5.90
C GLN A 91 14.75 -8.60 6.60
N LEU A 92 13.45 -8.77 6.37
CA LEU A 92 12.68 -9.87 6.96
C LEU A 92 13.16 -11.24 6.48
N LYS A 93 13.48 -11.39 5.19
CA LYS A 93 14.05 -12.63 4.66
C LYS A 93 15.43 -12.95 5.25
N ALA A 94 16.22 -11.96 5.59
CA ALA A 94 17.51 -12.17 6.26
C ALA A 94 17.37 -12.73 7.69
N LEU A 95 16.23 -12.50 8.34
CA LEU A 95 15.93 -12.97 9.70
C LEU A 95 15.32 -14.38 9.74
N VAL A 96 15.19 -15.08 8.62
CA VAL A 96 14.52 -16.40 8.56
C VAL A 96 15.10 -17.43 9.53
N ASN A 97 16.39 -17.32 9.86
CA ASN A 97 17.09 -18.20 10.80
C ASN A 97 16.99 -17.71 12.26
N ASP A 98 16.53 -16.49 12.52
CA ASP A 98 16.17 -15.97 13.84
C ASP A 98 14.65 -15.92 13.96
N PHE A 99 14.10 -17.05 14.38
CA PHE A 99 12.65 -17.24 14.45
C PHE A 99 11.97 -16.22 15.38
N ALA A 100 12.58 -15.87 16.51
CA ALA A 100 12.02 -14.95 17.47
C ALA A 100 11.94 -13.53 16.92
N GLU A 101 13.05 -13.01 16.39
CA GLU A 101 13.10 -11.67 15.80
C GLU A 101 12.24 -11.58 14.53
N TYR A 102 12.27 -12.59 13.66
CA TYR A 102 11.41 -12.66 12.48
C TYR A 102 9.93 -12.52 12.85
N HIS A 103 9.44 -13.33 13.80
CA HIS A 103 8.04 -13.30 14.23
C HIS A 103 7.66 -11.99 14.89
N GLU A 104 8.52 -11.41 15.70
CA GLU A 104 8.29 -10.10 16.31
C GLU A 104 8.13 -9.03 15.23
N ARG A 105 9.04 -8.95 14.27
CA ARG A 105 9.00 -7.96 13.20
C ARG A 105 7.81 -8.14 12.27
N VAL A 106 7.52 -9.35 11.82
CA VAL A 106 6.33 -9.62 10.99
C VAL A 106 5.04 -9.30 11.74
N SER A 107 4.98 -9.63 13.05
CA SER A 107 3.82 -9.32 13.90
C SER A 107 3.53 -7.82 13.97
N GLN A 108 4.55 -6.95 13.90
CA GLN A 108 4.35 -5.50 13.88
C GLN A 108 3.62 -5.01 12.63
N TRP A 109 3.87 -5.64 11.47
CA TRP A 109 3.15 -5.36 10.23
C TRP A 109 1.72 -5.89 10.26
N ILE A 110 1.54 -7.11 10.75
CA ILE A 110 0.23 -7.74 10.86
C ILE A 110 -0.70 -6.94 11.79
N LYS A 111 -0.20 -6.52 12.96
CA LYS A 111 -0.99 -5.87 14.02
C LYS A 111 -1.15 -4.36 13.85
N ALA A 112 -0.52 -3.75 12.86
CA ALA A 112 -0.70 -2.32 12.59
C ALA A 112 -2.20 -2.02 12.32
N PRO A 113 -2.84 -1.08 13.04
CA PRO A 113 -4.22 -0.69 12.75
C PRO A 113 -4.39 -0.29 11.29
N ILE A 114 -3.47 0.53 10.79
CA ILE A 114 -3.36 0.90 9.38
C ILE A 114 -1.99 0.46 8.89
N LEU A 115 -1.95 -0.33 7.82
CA LEU A 115 -0.73 -0.73 7.12
C LEU A 115 -0.78 -0.21 5.69
N TYR A 116 0.25 0.54 5.29
CA TYR A 116 0.49 0.83 3.89
C TYR A 116 1.67 -0.01 3.40
N ILE A 117 1.43 -0.87 2.43
CA ILE A 117 2.45 -1.65 1.72
C ILE A 117 2.71 -0.94 0.38
N ASP A 118 3.87 -0.32 0.26
CA ASP A 118 4.26 0.39 -0.96
C ASP A 118 5.09 -0.51 -1.87
N ASP A 119 4.72 -0.51 -3.15
CA ASP A 119 5.36 -1.28 -4.21
C ASP A 119 5.44 -2.80 -3.91
N LEU A 120 4.29 -3.40 -3.49
CA LEU A 120 4.18 -4.83 -3.23
C LEU A 120 4.76 -5.65 -4.41
N PHE A 121 5.62 -6.63 -4.08
CA PHE A 121 6.34 -7.49 -5.02
C PHE A 121 7.37 -6.79 -5.92
N LYS A 122 7.68 -5.52 -5.69
CA LYS A 122 8.78 -4.86 -6.40
C LYS A 122 10.11 -5.45 -5.99
N THR A 123 10.86 -5.95 -6.96
CA THR A 123 12.20 -6.51 -6.76
C THR A 123 13.28 -5.52 -7.14
N GLN A 124 14.52 -5.76 -6.67
CA GLN A 124 15.64 -4.85 -6.95
C GLN A 124 16.02 -4.72 -8.44
N ASN A 125 15.73 -5.76 -9.24
CA ASN A 125 16.17 -5.83 -10.64
C ASN A 125 15.00 -6.04 -11.61
N GLY A 126 13.76 -5.73 -11.23
CA GLY A 126 12.58 -5.98 -12.07
C GLY A 126 12.30 -7.45 -12.37
N LYS A 127 12.92 -8.37 -11.60
CA LYS A 127 12.67 -9.81 -11.70
C LYS A 127 11.33 -10.16 -11.06
N GLN A 128 10.80 -11.31 -11.42
CA GLN A 128 9.62 -11.87 -10.75
C GLN A 128 9.89 -12.07 -9.24
N PRO A 129 8.85 -11.94 -8.39
CA PRO A 129 8.96 -12.23 -6.96
C PRO A 129 9.45 -13.68 -6.74
N THR A 130 10.30 -13.85 -5.75
CA THR A 130 10.75 -15.19 -5.34
C THR A 130 9.67 -15.87 -4.50
N GLN A 131 9.76 -17.21 -4.35
CA GLN A 131 8.84 -17.93 -3.44
C GLN A 131 8.90 -17.39 -1.99
N ALA A 132 10.06 -16.92 -1.55
CA ALA A 132 10.21 -16.31 -0.23
C ALA A 132 9.44 -14.95 -0.13
N ASP A 133 9.38 -14.17 -1.22
CA ASP A 133 8.56 -12.95 -1.29
C ASP A 133 7.07 -13.30 -1.22
N VAL A 134 6.66 -14.31 -1.97
CA VAL A 134 5.26 -14.80 -1.98
C VAL A 134 4.85 -15.29 -0.59
N ASN A 135 5.67 -16.11 0.05
CA ASN A 135 5.38 -16.62 1.40
C ASN A 135 5.26 -15.50 2.44
N LEU A 136 6.15 -14.50 2.38
CA LEU A 136 6.08 -13.34 3.27
C LEU A 136 4.81 -12.51 3.02
N ALA A 137 4.49 -12.24 1.75
CA ALA A 137 3.26 -11.53 1.38
C ALA A 137 2.02 -12.30 1.85
N PHE A 138 1.97 -13.60 1.60
CA PHE A 138 0.87 -14.45 2.06
C PHE A 138 0.70 -14.38 3.58
N GLN A 139 1.78 -14.47 4.34
CA GLN A 139 1.73 -14.41 5.80
C GLN A 139 1.10 -13.11 6.30
N ILE A 140 1.51 -11.95 5.76
CA ILE A 140 0.99 -10.64 6.17
C ILE A 140 -0.45 -10.45 5.68
N ILE A 141 -0.69 -10.68 4.39
CA ILE A 141 -1.99 -10.47 3.74
C ILE A 141 -3.07 -11.40 4.33
N ASN A 142 -2.76 -12.69 4.48
CA ASN A 142 -3.71 -13.66 5.03
C ASN A 142 -4.09 -13.34 6.47
N ALA A 143 -3.14 -12.99 7.33
CA ALA A 143 -3.41 -12.64 8.72
C ALA A 143 -4.31 -11.38 8.82
N ARG A 144 -4.06 -10.38 7.98
CA ARG A 144 -4.87 -9.14 7.94
C ARG A 144 -6.23 -9.34 7.28
N TYR A 145 -6.33 -10.27 6.33
CA TYR A 145 -7.58 -10.64 5.68
C TYR A 145 -8.58 -11.26 6.66
N GLN A 146 -8.12 -12.09 7.60
CA GLN A 146 -8.95 -12.76 8.60
C GLN A 146 -9.61 -11.78 9.60
N ASP A 147 -9.05 -10.61 9.79
CA ASP A 147 -9.56 -9.63 10.76
C ASP A 147 -9.93 -8.30 10.07
N LYS A 148 -11.23 -8.07 9.95
CA LYS A 148 -11.79 -6.89 9.24
C LYS A 148 -11.46 -5.55 9.90
N LYS A 149 -10.97 -5.54 11.15
CA LYS A 149 -10.58 -4.30 11.83
C LYS A 149 -9.32 -3.67 11.24
N TYR A 150 -8.49 -4.44 10.51
CA TYR A 150 -7.25 -3.94 9.95
C TYR A 150 -7.47 -3.25 8.61
N CYS A 151 -7.14 -1.98 8.55
CA CYS A 151 -7.09 -1.18 7.33
C CYS A 151 -5.77 -1.45 6.60
N THR A 152 -5.83 -1.83 5.31
CA THR A 152 -4.65 -2.08 4.49
C THR A 152 -4.74 -1.27 3.20
N ILE A 153 -3.66 -0.55 2.91
CA ILE A 153 -3.49 0.23 1.69
C ILE A 153 -2.32 -0.39 0.95
N ILE A 154 -2.47 -0.62 -0.35
CA ILE A 154 -1.46 -1.30 -1.15
C ILE A 154 -1.24 -0.52 -2.45
N SER A 155 0.01 -0.18 -2.75
CA SER A 155 0.43 0.18 -4.10
C SER A 155 1.19 -0.98 -4.74
N CYS A 156 1.02 -1.18 -6.05
CA CYS A 156 1.64 -2.29 -6.77
C CYS A 156 1.85 -1.95 -8.25
N GLU A 157 2.89 -2.50 -8.88
CA GLU A 157 3.08 -2.40 -10.33
C GLU A 157 2.30 -3.49 -11.11
N TYR A 158 1.65 -4.40 -10.38
CA TYR A 158 0.76 -5.43 -10.92
C TYR A 158 -0.70 -5.06 -10.71
N THR A 159 -1.57 -5.47 -11.63
CA THR A 159 -3.01 -5.52 -11.42
C THR A 159 -3.38 -6.70 -10.50
N THR A 160 -4.61 -6.74 -9.98
CA THR A 160 -5.05 -7.89 -9.17
C THR A 160 -5.10 -9.18 -9.98
N ALA A 161 -5.35 -9.11 -11.28
CA ALA A 161 -5.27 -10.27 -12.17
C ALA A 161 -3.84 -10.80 -12.27
N GLU A 162 -2.86 -9.93 -12.51
CA GLU A 162 -1.44 -10.30 -12.52
C GLU A 162 -0.96 -10.81 -11.15
N LEU A 163 -1.49 -10.27 -10.03
CA LEU A 163 -1.20 -10.79 -8.69
C LEU A 163 -1.73 -12.21 -8.49
N MET A 164 -2.90 -12.56 -9.06
CA MET A 164 -3.42 -13.93 -9.01
C MET A 164 -2.58 -14.91 -9.84
N GLU A 165 -1.93 -14.45 -10.92
CA GLU A 165 -0.95 -15.25 -11.68
C GLU A 165 0.33 -15.50 -10.88
N ILE A 166 0.76 -14.56 -10.04
CA ILE A 166 1.92 -14.72 -9.15
C ILE A 166 1.56 -15.67 -8.00
N ASP A 167 0.44 -15.43 -7.32
CA ASP A 167 -0.11 -16.27 -6.26
C ASP A 167 -1.62 -16.01 -6.11
N GLU A 168 -2.42 -17.02 -6.43
CA GLU A 168 -3.87 -16.92 -6.39
C GLU A 168 -4.39 -16.58 -4.98
N ALA A 169 -3.74 -17.11 -3.94
CA ALA A 169 -4.18 -16.88 -2.58
C ALA A 169 -3.93 -15.43 -2.11
N VAL A 170 -2.83 -14.81 -2.50
CA VAL A 170 -2.55 -13.40 -2.24
C VAL A 170 -3.44 -12.51 -3.09
N GLY A 171 -3.48 -12.75 -4.41
CA GLY A 171 -4.21 -11.93 -5.37
C GLY A 171 -5.72 -11.89 -5.11
N SER A 172 -6.34 -13.05 -4.84
CA SER A 172 -7.78 -13.14 -4.59
C SER A 172 -8.22 -12.43 -3.30
N ARG A 173 -7.41 -12.48 -2.24
CA ARG A 173 -7.68 -11.76 -1.00
C ARG A 173 -7.61 -10.24 -1.17
N ILE A 174 -6.61 -9.77 -1.90
CA ILE A 174 -6.48 -8.35 -2.24
C ILE A 174 -7.66 -7.92 -3.09
N TYR A 175 -8.00 -8.70 -4.12
CA TYR A 175 -9.14 -8.43 -5.01
C TYR A 175 -10.45 -8.31 -4.23
N GLU A 176 -10.76 -9.26 -3.35
CA GLU A 176 -12.00 -9.27 -2.57
C GLU A 176 -12.06 -8.10 -1.59
N ARG A 177 -10.97 -7.86 -0.84
CA ARG A 177 -10.93 -6.82 0.19
C ARG A 177 -10.86 -5.41 -0.39
N SER A 178 -10.43 -5.24 -1.62
CA SER A 178 -10.35 -3.93 -2.29
C SER A 178 -11.51 -3.66 -3.26
N LYS A 179 -12.53 -4.49 -3.28
CA LYS A 179 -13.61 -4.44 -4.29
C LYS A 179 -14.21 -3.03 -4.48
N ALA A 180 -14.44 -2.29 -3.41
CA ALA A 180 -15.01 -0.94 -3.47
C ALA A 180 -13.95 0.13 -3.81
N TYR A 181 -12.72 -0.05 -3.36
CA TYR A 181 -11.65 0.96 -3.41
C TYR A 181 -10.42 0.46 -4.18
N ARG A 182 -10.66 -0.24 -5.28
CA ARG A 182 -9.63 -0.69 -6.21
C ARG A 182 -9.53 0.28 -7.37
N VAL A 183 -8.29 0.71 -7.64
CA VAL A 183 -7.90 1.50 -8.82
C VAL A 183 -6.81 0.75 -9.56
N GLU A 184 -7.06 0.41 -10.81
CA GLU A 184 -6.11 -0.27 -11.67
C GLU A 184 -5.89 0.55 -12.93
N ILE A 185 -4.65 0.98 -13.13
CA ILE A 185 -4.26 1.78 -14.29
C ILE A 185 -3.59 0.86 -15.31
N GLU A 186 -4.21 0.72 -16.47
CA GLU A 186 -3.67 -0.05 -17.58
C GLU A 186 -2.28 0.44 -17.97
N LYS A 187 -1.41 -0.50 -18.36
CA LYS A 187 -0.04 -0.20 -18.81
C LYS A 187 -0.07 0.59 -20.12
N ASP A 188 0.20 1.88 -20.02
CA ASP A 188 0.31 2.82 -21.12
C ASP A 188 1.39 3.87 -20.77
N MET A 189 2.40 4.01 -21.62
CA MET A 189 3.48 4.98 -21.42
C MET A 189 2.97 6.42 -21.31
N LYS A 190 1.82 6.73 -21.94
CA LYS A 190 1.15 8.04 -21.83
C LYS A 190 0.58 8.31 -20.43
N LYS A 191 0.50 7.30 -19.57
CA LYS A 191 0.08 7.42 -18.17
C LYS A 191 1.27 7.45 -17.21
N ASN A 192 2.49 7.45 -17.71
CA ASN A 192 3.70 7.63 -16.91
C ASN A 192 4.02 9.11 -16.75
N TYR A 193 3.58 9.71 -15.67
CA TYR A 193 3.72 11.14 -15.39
C TYR A 193 5.18 11.60 -15.31
N ARG A 194 6.11 10.72 -14.93
CA ARG A 194 7.56 11.03 -14.91
C ARG A 194 8.14 11.22 -16.30
N VAL A 195 7.51 10.64 -17.33
CA VAL A 195 7.95 10.76 -18.74
C VAL A 195 7.23 11.91 -19.44
N ILE A 196 6.00 12.23 -19.04
CA ILE A 196 5.19 13.29 -19.65
C ILE A 196 5.73 14.69 -19.28
N LEU A 197 6.24 14.84 -18.05
CA LEU A 197 6.76 16.12 -17.54
C LEU A 197 8.27 16.33 -17.77
N GLY A 198 9.01 15.35 -18.26
CA GLY A 198 10.43 15.44 -18.62
C GLY A 198 10.60 15.70 -20.10
#